data_87a7cb164dc7e2d6f25a7a0d49576d26
#
_entry.id   87a7cb164dc7e2d6f25a7a0d49576d26
#
_cell.length_a   1.000
_cell.length_b   1.000
_cell.length_c   1.000
_cell.angle_alpha   90.00
_cell.angle_beta   90.00
_cell.angle_gamma   90.00
#
_symmetry.space_group_name_H-M   'P 1'
#
loop_
_entity.id
_entity.type
_entity.pdbx_description
1 polymer ?
#
loop_
_entity_poly.entity_id
_entity_poly.type
_entity_poly.pdbx_seq_one_letter_code
_entity_poly.pdbx_strand_id
1 'polypeptide(L)'
;SSANRAQADNRVFVGMFRPGADREPRWLGNLKQYQLAFFNGQIELADVNLERAINPQTGFSQSCATSFWTADTSDVDASVSGLQPYFDGLALDPNPVSACSPTVLAGRSVLSDSPDGPFVEKGGAAQQIRNQITSSGASARVILTESERALRALNASDFSDPAYHRYVVGENPGLRGGDAKVLVGDGLYGTNPYLESTERMPALGLRATIHGDIVHSRPLTVSYGSKPDGETLFRVFYGSNDGVYRSLNPDTGTEDWAFIAPEHYQGIERQYRNTPSVNYFGLDAALSTDIDAEKKDYFFDGSTGVYTKYNAYGDLTTGFIFPTMRRGGRMVYGFDISPTAGRAGIPPNSPTLLWKLGCPSSAQDVGCTPGFSNVGQTWSTPVVGYIEGYQEGSRPVLMMGGGWDSCLDVDSAAYACSGTAKGNSIFFVDARSGELLAELATDAPVVAELELLDIDFDGYIDFVYAADAAGGLYRISLTQLPGAQATSTVPLTQSAWFIKKIASVANSSRRFMSRPVVGALGSDVFITLGS
;
A
#
# COMPACT_ATOMS: atom_id res chain seq x y z
N SER A 1 -1.46 5.85 13.83
CA SER A 1 -1.30 6.25 12.44
C SER A 1 -2.59 6.03 11.67
N SER A 2 -3.36 7.10 11.51
CA SER A 2 -4.66 7.08 10.83
C SER A 2 -4.57 7.05 9.30
N ALA A 3 -3.37 7.11 8.73
CA ALA A 3 -3.17 7.28 7.30
C ALA A 3 -3.45 6.02 6.47
N ASN A 4 -3.41 4.84 7.07
CA ASN A 4 -3.48 3.55 6.37
C ASN A 4 -4.77 2.79 6.69
N ARG A 5 -5.91 3.49 6.60
CA ARG A 5 -7.24 2.91 6.84
C ARG A 5 -8.05 2.92 5.56
N ALA A 6 -8.80 1.85 5.32
CA ALA A 6 -9.90 1.80 4.37
C ALA A 6 -11.15 1.28 5.08
N GLN A 7 -12.31 1.73 4.62
CA GLN A 7 -13.60 1.33 5.15
C GLN A 7 -14.48 0.83 4.01
N ALA A 8 -15.20 -0.25 4.25
CA ALA A 8 -16.25 -0.75 3.39
C ALA A 8 -17.37 -1.29 4.28
N ASP A 9 -18.59 -0.81 4.09
CA ASP A 9 -19.72 -1.03 4.98
C ASP A 9 -19.35 -0.67 6.44
N ASN A 10 -19.49 -1.61 7.37
CA ASN A 10 -19.09 -1.46 8.78
C ASN A 10 -17.63 -1.88 9.05
N ARG A 11 -16.88 -2.33 8.04
CA ARG A 11 -15.53 -2.90 8.19
C ARG A 11 -14.47 -1.83 8.03
N VAL A 12 -13.45 -1.86 8.88
CA VAL A 12 -12.29 -0.95 8.86
C VAL A 12 -11.02 -1.77 8.77
N PHE A 13 -10.25 -1.53 7.72
CA PHE A 13 -8.97 -2.20 7.49
C PHE A 13 -7.83 -1.29 7.95
N VAL A 14 -6.97 -1.83 8.79
CA VAL A 14 -5.86 -1.09 9.41
C VAL A 14 -4.54 -1.77 9.04
N GLY A 15 -3.76 -1.09 8.22
CA GLY A 15 -2.36 -1.44 7.99
C GLY A 15 -1.54 -1.14 9.23
N MET A 16 -0.79 -2.12 9.69
CA MET A 16 0.05 -2.01 10.88
C MET A 16 1.52 -2.22 10.54
N PHE A 17 2.38 -1.59 11.31
CA PHE A 17 3.81 -1.81 11.21
C PHE A 17 4.53 -1.54 12.53
N ARG A 18 5.68 -2.18 12.69
CA ARG A 18 6.63 -1.93 13.77
C ARG A 18 8.04 -1.94 13.21
N PRO A 19 8.79 -0.82 13.32
CA PRO A 19 10.18 -0.76 12.92
C PRO A 19 11.04 -1.78 13.68
N GLY A 20 12.08 -2.29 13.04
CA GLY A 20 13.09 -3.11 13.69
C GLY A 20 13.83 -2.33 14.78
N ALA A 21 14.08 -2.95 15.94
CA ALA A 21 14.66 -2.28 17.11
C ALA A 21 16.10 -1.81 16.86
N ASP A 22 16.90 -2.62 16.20
CA ASP A 22 18.33 -2.37 15.93
C ASP A 22 18.60 -1.84 14.52
N ARG A 23 17.68 -1.02 14.00
CA ARG A 23 17.71 -0.52 12.61
C ARG A 23 17.70 -1.62 11.55
N GLU A 24 17.10 -2.72 11.87
CA GLU A 24 16.98 -3.83 10.92
C GLU A 24 16.14 -3.43 9.72
N PRO A 25 16.49 -3.86 8.48
CA PRO A 25 15.73 -3.52 7.28
C PRO A 25 14.36 -4.19 7.23
N ARG A 26 14.21 -5.36 7.87
CA ARG A 26 12.94 -6.09 7.94
C ARG A 26 12.09 -5.56 9.09
N TRP A 27 11.01 -4.89 8.75
CA TRP A 27 10.02 -4.41 9.71
C TRP A 27 8.82 -5.36 9.75
N LEU A 28 8.24 -5.49 10.93
CA LEU A 28 7.02 -6.28 11.09
C LEU A 28 5.81 -5.53 10.57
N GLY A 29 4.87 -6.26 10.00
CA GLY A 29 3.63 -5.69 9.50
C GLY A 29 2.47 -6.65 9.51
N ASN A 30 1.28 -6.12 9.33
CA ASN A 30 0.04 -6.87 9.21
C ASN A 30 -1.07 -6.00 8.61
N LEU A 31 -2.13 -6.65 8.12
CA LEU A 31 -3.42 -6.01 7.88
C LEU A 31 -4.44 -6.62 8.85
N LYS A 32 -5.10 -5.77 9.63
CA LYS A 32 -6.14 -6.18 10.57
C LYS A 32 -7.48 -5.57 10.19
N GLN A 33 -8.56 -6.33 10.39
CA GLN A 33 -9.91 -5.84 10.22
C GLN A 33 -10.55 -5.63 11.58
N TYR A 34 -11.23 -4.48 11.70
CA TYR A 34 -12.10 -4.09 12.81
C TYR A 34 -13.46 -3.68 12.27
N GLN A 35 -14.37 -3.29 13.15
CA GLN A 35 -15.68 -2.77 12.78
C GLN A 35 -16.00 -1.48 13.53
N LEU A 36 -16.99 -0.74 13.05
CA LEU A 36 -17.52 0.43 13.75
C LEU A 36 -18.67 0.00 14.66
N ALA A 37 -18.69 0.52 15.89
CA ALA A 37 -19.77 0.31 16.84
C ALA A 37 -20.06 1.60 17.64
N PHE A 38 -21.24 1.64 18.27
CA PHE A 38 -21.64 2.75 19.13
C PHE A 38 -21.24 2.44 20.57
N PHE A 39 -20.44 3.34 21.16
CA PHE A 39 -20.09 3.32 22.57
C PHE A 39 -20.47 4.66 23.17
N ASN A 40 -21.40 4.67 24.14
CA ASN A 40 -21.86 5.90 24.81
C ASN A 40 -22.34 6.98 23.83
N GLY A 41 -22.98 6.60 22.73
CA GLY A 41 -23.50 7.51 21.71
C GLY A 41 -22.46 8.03 20.69
N GLN A 42 -21.21 7.55 20.74
CA GLN A 42 -20.17 7.86 19.77
C GLN A 42 -19.81 6.63 18.94
N ILE A 43 -19.48 6.86 17.66
CA ILE A 43 -18.98 5.81 16.78
C ILE A 43 -17.48 5.65 17.05
N GLU A 44 -17.10 4.46 17.48
CA GLU A 44 -15.70 4.09 17.78
C GLU A 44 -15.35 2.78 17.09
N LEU A 45 -14.05 2.47 17.07
CA LEU A 45 -13.54 1.20 16.52
C LEU A 45 -13.76 0.07 17.53
N ALA A 46 -14.42 -0.97 17.07
CA ALA A 46 -14.69 -2.20 17.82
C ALA A 46 -13.95 -3.39 17.24
N ASP A 47 -13.65 -4.35 18.08
CA ASP A 47 -13.09 -5.64 17.72
C ASP A 47 -14.15 -6.65 17.24
N VAL A 48 -13.77 -7.90 16.99
CA VAL A 48 -14.70 -8.94 16.54
C VAL A 48 -15.80 -9.26 17.58
N ASN A 49 -15.54 -9.01 18.86
CA ASN A 49 -16.47 -9.27 19.96
C ASN A 49 -17.34 -8.05 20.31
N LEU A 50 -17.30 -6.99 19.49
CA LEU A 50 -17.97 -5.71 19.75
C LEU A 50 -17.43 -4.99 21.00
N GLU A 51 -16.21 -5.31 21.43
CA GLU A 51 -15.51 -4.58 22.48
C GLU A 51 -14.68 -3.44 21.87
N ARG A 52 -14.38 -2.39 22.64
CA ARG A 52 -13.55 -1.30 22.15
C ARG A 52 -12.17 -1.79 21.71
N ALA A 53 -11.82 -1.56 20.46
CA ALA A 53 -10.49 -1.91 19.94
C ALA A 53 -9.41 -0.89 20.34
N ILE A 54 -9.80 0.35 20.61
CA ILE A 54 -8.89 1.46 20.95
C ILE A 54 -9.21 1.97 22.36
N ASN A 55 -8.18 2.22 23.14
CA ASN A 55 -8.29 2.87 24.43
C ASN A 55 -8.58 4.37 24.22
N PRO A 56 -9.73 4.89 24.69
CA PRO A 56 -10.12 6.28 24.43
C PRO A 56 -9.24 7.32 25.13
N GLN A 57 -8.53 6.94 26.21
CA GLN A 57 -7.64 7.84 26.93
C GLN A 57 -6.26 7.93 26.29
N THR A 58 -5.74 6.82 25.75
CA THR A 58 -4.38 6.76 25.20
C THR A 58 -4.34 6.80 23.67
N GLY A 59 -5.44 6.44 23.00
CA GLY A 59 -5.48 6.28 21.55
C GLY A 59 -4.77 5.03 21.01
N PHE A 60 -4.25 4.18 21.88
CA PHE A 60 -3.60 2.93 21.50
C PHE A 60 -4.58 1.76 21.47
N SER A 61 -4.21 0.68 20.77
CA SER A 61 -4.97 -0.56 20.76
C SER A 61 -5.12 -1.13 22.17
N GLN A 62 -6.31 -1.64 22.47
CA GLN A 62 -6.57 -2.36 23.72
C GLN A 62 -5.83 -3.69 23.74
N SER A 63 -5.28 -4.06 24.92
CA SER A 63 -4.47 -5.27 25.07
C SER A 63 -5.22 -6.56 24.76
N CYS A 64 -6.53 -6.60 25.00
CA CYS A 64 -7.36 -7.76 24.70
C CYS A 64 -8.27 -7.63 23.47
N ALA A 65 -8.11 -6.58 22.69
CA ALA A 65 -8.82 -6.52 21.43
C ALA A 65 -8.42 -7.71 20.54
N THR A 66 -9.41 -8.28 19.89
CA THR A 66 -9.22 -9.37 18.95
C THR A 66 -9.70 -8.90 17.57
N SER A 67 -8.79 -8.75 16.62
CA SER A 67 -9.18 -8.38 15.26
C SER A 67 -9.92 -9.51 14.56
N PHE A 68 -10.67 -9.18 13.50
CA PHE A 68 -11.26 -10.21 12.65
C PHE A 68 -10.16 -11.10 12.06
N TRP A 69 -10.53 -12.33 11.71
CA TRP A 69 -9.66 -13.37 11.16
C TRP A 69 -8.65 -13.94 12.16
N THR A 70 -8.63 -13.46 13.39
CA THR A 70 -7.74 -13.92 14.44
C THR A 70 -8.39 -15.08 15.17
N ALA A 71 -7.76 -16.25 15.09
CA ALA A 71 -8.19 -17.45 15.78
C ALA A 71 -7.29 -17.71 16.99
N ASP A 72 -7.88 -18.30 18.03
CA ASP A 72 -7.12 -18.83 19.16
C ASP A 72 -6.31 -20.05 18.70
N THR A 73 -5.01 -20.04 18.93
CA THR A 73 -4.09 -21.12 18.57
C THR A 73 -3.54 -21.84 19.79
N SER A 74 -4.07 -21.57 20.99
CA SER A 74 -3.59 -22.17 22.24
C SER A 74 -3.68 -23.70 22.29
N ASP A 75 -4.67 -24.27 21.58
CA ASP A 75 -4.90 -25.71 21.51
C ASP A 75 -4.16 -26.39 20.35
N VAL A 76 -3.52 -25.61 19.49
CA VAL A 76 -2.74 -26.16 18.38
C VAL A 76 -1.41 -26.67 18.92
N ASP A 77 -1.07 -27.91 18.57
CA ASP A 77 0.25 -28.47 18.89
C ASP A 77 1.32 -27.48 18.42
N ALA A 78 2.01 -26.92 19.37
CA ALA A 78 2.97 -25.88 19.14
C ALA A 78 4.16 -26.35 18.28
N SER A 79 4.42 -27.66 18.25
CA SER A 79 5.39 -28.26 17.31
C SER A 79 4.93 -28.16 15.86
N VAL A 80 3.62 -28.05 15.63
CA VAL A 80 3.01 -27.93 14.30
C VAL A 80 2.84 -26.47 13.88
N SER A 81 2.56 -25.55 14.81
CA SER A 81 2.29 -24.16 14.45
C SER A 81 3.53 -23.37 14.04
N GLY A 82 4.72 -23.81 14.44
CA GLY A 82 5.98 -23.07 14.22
C GLY A 82 6.05 -21.71 14.94
N LEU A 83 4.98 -21.33 15.65
CA LEU A 83 4.81 -20.04 16.28
C LEU A 83 5.15 -20.06 17.77
N GLN A 84 5.24 -21.25 18.37
CA GLN A 84 5.46 -21.38 19.81
C GLN A 84 6.66 -20.59 20.32
N PRO A 85 7.86 -20.71 19.73
CA PRO A 85 9.01 -19.95 20.17
C PRO A 85 8.82 -18.45 20.04
N TYR A 86 7.99 -18.04 19.09
CA TYR A 86 7.70 -16.65 18.80
C TYR A 86 6.92 -15.98 19.92
N PHE A 87 5.96 -16.68 20.51
CA PHE A 87 5.12 -16.14 21.58
C PHE A 87 5.62 -16.43 22.98
N ASP A 88 6.50 -17.39 23.17
CA ASP A 88 7.10 -17.70 24.49
C ASP A 88 7.86 -16.50 25.09
N GLY A 89 8.40 -15.61 24.24
CA GLY A 89 9.06 -14.39 24.69
C GLY A 89 8.13 -13.21 24.89
N LEU A 90 6.88 -13.30 24.43
CA LEU A 90 5.87 -12.25 24.57
C LEU A 90 5.09 -12.33 25.89
N ALA A 91 5.36 -13.35 26.70
CA ALA A 91 4.86 -13.41 28.04
C ALA A 91 5.41 -12.23 28.82
N LEU A 92 4.62 -11.28 29.07
CA LEU A 92 4.79 -10.25 30.08
C LEU A 92 4.69 -8.84 29.48
N ASP A 93 3.49 -8.45 29.19
CA ASP A 93 3.09 -7.13 29.63
C ASP A 93 3.04 -7.19 31.17
N PRO A 94 3.99 -6.59 31.89
CA PRO A 94 3.96 -6.58 33.36
C PRO A 94 2.79 -5.75 33.90
N ASN A 95 1.94 -5.22 33.01
CA ASN A 95 0.78 -4.40 33.34
C ASN A 95 -0.48 -4.86 32.59
N PRO A 96 -1.00 -6.08 32.86
CA PRO A 96 -2.24 -6.56 32.24
C PRO A 96 -3.48 -5.79 32.72
N VAL A 97 -3.30 -4.65 33.31
CA VAL A 97 -4.32 -3.96 34.10
C VAL A 97 -4.92 -2.81 33.34
N SER A 98 -5.44 -2.98 32.19
CA SER A 98 -6.39 -1.95 31.81
C SER A 98 -7.40 -2.47 30.80
N ALA A 99 -8.58 -2.66 31.21
CA ALA A 99 -9.78 -2.83 30.40
C ALA A 99 -10.11 -4.23 29.86
N CYS A 100 -9.21 -5.18 29.94
CA CYS A 100 -9.55 -6.56 29.66
C CYS A 100 -10.03 -7.26 30.91
N SER A 101 -11.12 -8.00 30.85
CA SER A 101 -11.53 -8.83 31.96
C SER A 101 -10.40 -9.78 32.34
N PRO A 102 -9.97 -9.82 33.61
CA PRO A 102 -8.91 -10.75 34.07
C PRO A 102 -9.20 -12.20 33.70
N THR A 103 -10.46 -12.56 33.55
CA THR A 103 -10.91 -13.87 33.10
C THR A 103 -10.60 -14.17 31.63
N VAL A 104 -10.41 -13.19 30.80
CA VAL A 104 -10.05 -13.38 29.38
C VAL A 104 -8.56 -13.72 29.24
N LEU A 105 -7.71 -13.19 30.10
CA LEU A 105 -6.26 -13.46 30.10
C LEU A 105 -5.88 -14.64 31.00
N ALA A 106 -6.67 -14.90 32.06
CA ALA A 106 -6.43 -16.02 32.96
C ALA A 106 -6.81 -17.34 32.27
N GLY A 107 -5.84 -18.04 31.75
CA GLY A 107 -6.00 -19.34 31.09
C GLY A 107 -5.72 -19.33 29.58
N ARG A 108 -5.37 -18.19 28.99
CA ARG A 108 -4.90 -18.16 27.62
C ARG A 108 -3.39 -18.38 27.56
N SER A 109 -2.98 -19.25 26.67
CA SER A 109 -1.56 -19.44 26.40
C SER A 109 -0.99 -18.16 25.77
N VAL A 110 0.18 -17.75 26.21
CA VAL A 110 0.99 -16.72 25.58
C VAL A 110 1.36 -17.05 24.13
N LEU A 111 1.14 -18.30 23.75
CA LEU A 111 1.39 -18.84 22.41
C LEU A 111 0.26 -18.55 21.43
N SER A 112 -0.92 -18.13 21.93
CA SER A 112 -2.07 -17.87 21.07
C SER A 112 -1.91 -16.56 20.27
N ASP A 113 -2.36 -16.57 19.02
CA ASP A 113 -2.56 -15.35 18.23
C ASP A 113 -3.63 -14.43 18.83
N SER A 114 -4.60 -14.97 19.58
CA SER A 114 -5.69 -14.23 20.21
C SER A 114 -5.46 -14.08 21.73
N PRO A 115 -5.67 -12.87 22.30
CA PRO A 115 -5.94 -11.60 21.63
C PRO A 115 -4.72 -11.05 20.92
N ASP A 116 -4.94 -10.28 19.84
CA ASP A 116 -3.88 -9.74 19.02
C ASP A 116 -3.68 -8.22 19.14
N GLY A 117 -4.52 -7.53 19.89
CA GLY A 117 -4.56 -6.11 20.20
C GLY A 117 -3.37 -5.27 19.71
N PRO A 118 -2.37 -4.98 20.57
CA PRO A 118 -1.24 -4.14 20.23
C PRO A 118 -0.15 -4.84 19.39
N PHE A 119 -0.23 -6.18 19.26
CA PHE A 119 0.81 -6.97 18.60
C PHE A 119 0.63 -6.96 17.09
N VAL A 120 1.58 -6.35 16.38
CA VAL A 120 1.53 -6.20 14.92
C VAL A 120 1.53 -7.56 14.23
N GLU A 121 2.37 -8.46 14.68
CA GLU A 121 2.63 -9.77 14.08
C GLU A 121 1.57 -10.83 14.34
N LYS A 122 0.74 -10.63 15.38
CA LYS A 122 -0.32 -11.58 15.76
C LYS A 122 -1.59 -11.40 14.95
N GLY A 123 -2.29 -12.49 14.72
CA GLY A 123 -3.64 -12.49 14.14
C GLY A 123 -3.71 -11.90 12.74
N GLY A 124 -4.89 -11.43 12.38
CA GLY A 124 -5.14 -10.72 11.13
C GLY A 124 -4.77 -11.50 9.86
N ALA A 125 -4.43 -10.78 8.81
CA ALA A 125 -4.02 -11.38 7.52
C ALA A 125 -2.76 -12.23 7.64
N ALA A 126 -1.80 -11.84 8.50
CA ALA A 126 -0.58 -12.61 8.70
C ALA A 126 -0.86 -14.02 9.20
N GLN A 127 -1.78 -14.18 10.16
CA GLN A 127 -2.19 -15.50 10.63
C GLN A 127 -2.85 -16.31 9.52
N GLN A 128 -3.72 -15.70 8.72
CA GLN A 128 -4.41 -16.41 7.65
C GLN A 128 -3.47 -16.86 6.53
N ILE A 129 -2.46 -16.05 6.18
CA ILE A 129 -1.41 -16.46 5.24
C ILE A 129 -0.61 -17.64 5.80
N ARG A 130 -0.24 -17.62 7.10
CA ARG A 130 0.43 -18.78 7.74
C ARG A 130 -0.45 -20.04 7.67
N ASN A 131 -1.73 -19.89 7.98
CA ASN A 131 -2.69 -21.00 7.92
C ASN A 131 -2.84 -21.59 6.52
N GLN A 132 -2.86 -20.75 5.47
CA GLN A 132 -2.89 -21.23 4.08
C GLN A 132 -1.66 -22.09 3.76
N ILE A 133 -0.47 -21.68 4.18
CA ILE A 133 0.76 -22.43 3.95
C ILE A 133 0.78 -23.71 4.77
N THR A 134 0.38 -23.65 6.04
CA THR A 134 0.36 -24.81 6.94
C THR A 134 -0.59 -25.90 6.43
N SER A 135 -1.76 -25.50 5.96
CA SER A 135 -2.80 -26.44 5.49
C SER A 135 -2.52 -27.07 4.11
N SER A 136 -1.81 -26.36 3.25
CA SER A 136 -1.70 -26.75 1.83
C SER A 136 -0.28 -26.61 1.25
N GLY A 137 0.69 -26.26 2.08
CA GLY A 137 2.08 -26.02 1.68
C GLY A 137 2.31 -24.63 1.09
N ALA A 138 3.57 -24.25 0.93
CA ALA A 138 3.96 -22.94 0.40
C ALA A 138 3.47 -22.72 -1.05
N SER A 139 3.28 -23.78 -1.81
CA SER A 139 2.72 -23.74 -3.16
C SER A 139 1.23 -23.36 -3.23
N ALA A 140 0.54 -23.33 -2.09
CA ALA A 140 -0.84 -22.86 -2.03
C ALA A 140 -0.98 -21.34 -2.23
N ARG A 141 0.10 -20.57 -2.01
CA ARG A 141 0.10 -19.14 -2.31
C ARG A 141 0.26 -18.90 -3.81
N VAL A 142 -0.65 -18.13 -4.36
CA VAL A 142 -0.59 -17.68 -5.77
C VAL A 142 0.24 -16.40 -5.80
N ILE A 143 1.56 -16.53 -6.00
CA ILE A 143 2.43 -15.36 -6.16
C ILE A 143 2.79 -15.21 -7.64
N LEU A 144 2.46 -14.07 -8.18
CA LEU A 144 2.64 -13.71 -9.58
C LEU A 144 3.82 -12.76 -9.75
N THR A 145 4.40 -12.78 -10.93
CA THR A 145 5.37 -11.77 -11.38
C THR A 145 5.14 -11.44 -12.84
N GLU A 146 5.77 -10.39 -13.33
CA GLU A 146 5.70 -9.99 -14.74
C GLU A 146 6.88 -10.55 -15.52
N SER A 147 6.61 -11.08 -16.69
CA SER A 147 7.59 -11.45 -17.70
C SER A 147 6.98 -11.27 -19.09
N GLU A 148 7.71 -10.61 -19.99
CA GLU A 148 7.30 -10.44 -21.37
C GLU A 148 5.89 -9.80 -21.53
N ARG A 149 5.57 -8.85 -20.65
CA ARG A 149 4.27 -8.16 -20.58
C ARG A 149 3.08 -9.06 -20.23
N ALA A 150 3.33 -10.16 -19.55
CA ALA A 150 2.30 -11.06 -19.03
C ALA A 150 2.58 -11.44 -17.58
N LEU A 151 1.52 -11.81 -16.85
CA LEU A 151 1.68 -12.39 -15.52
C LEU A 151 1.95 -13.90 -15.64
N ARG A 152 2.84 -14.37 -14.79
CA ARG A 152 3.11 -15.79 -14.58
C ARG A 152 3.39 -16.08 -13.10
N ALA A 153 3.37 -17.33 -12.73
CA ALA A 153 3.79 -17.73 -11.39
C ALA A 153 5.27 -17.37 -11.16
N LEU A 154 5.54 -16.91 -9.95
CA LEU A 154 6.90 -16.68 -9.45
C LEU A 154 7.64 -18.00 -9.35
N ASN A 155 8.92 -18.04 -9.77
CA ASN A 155 9.76 -19.21 -9.74
C ASN A 155 11.09 -18.93 -9.04
N ALA A 156 11.73 -20.00 -8.56
CA ALA A 156 13.05 -19.89 -7.92
C ALA A 156 14.13 -19.31 -8.86
N SER A 157 14.00 -19.54 -10.17
CA SER A 157 14.91 -19.01 -11.19
C SER A 157 14.80 -17.49 -11.42
N ASP A 158 13.81 -16.84 -10.84
CA ASP A 158 13.66 -15.38 -10.89
C ASP A 158 14.65 -14.65 -9.96
N PHE A 159 15.24 -15.39 -9.04
CA PHE A 159 16.17 -14.87 -8.06
C PHE A 159 17.60 -15.40 -8.29
N SER A 160 18.59 -14.63 -7.84
CA SER A 160 19.99 -15.03 -7.85
C SER A 160 20.29 -16.20 -6.92
N ASP A 161 19.48 -16.38 -5.87
CA ASP A 161 19.54 -17.50 -4.92
C ASP A 161 18.12 -18.06 -4.72
N PRO A 162 17.89 -19.38 -4.88
CA PRO A 162 16.60 -20.02 -4.62
C PRO A 162 16.06 -19.79 -3.20
N ALA A 163 16.92 -19.48 -2.22
CA ALA A 163 16.51 -19.16 -0.86
C ALA A 163 15.63 -17.90 -0.81
N TYR A 164 15.83 -16.93 -1.71
CA TYR A 164 15.02 -15.72 -1.77
C TYR A 164 13.59 -16.03 -2.24
N HIS A 165 13.43 -16.93 -3.20
CA HIS A 165 12.11 -17.43 -3.59
C HIS A 165 11.40 -18.09 -2.39
N ARG A 166 12.09 -19.01 -1.70
CA ARG A 166 11.55 -19.69 -0.51
C ARG A 166 11.14 -18.68 0.56
N TYR A 167 11.93 -17.62 0.76
CA TYR A 167 11.63 -16.53 1.66
C TYR A 167 10.33 -15.81 1.25
N VAL A 168 10.17 -15.44 -0.03
CA VAL A 168 8.99 -14.71 -0.54
C VAL A 168 7.71 -15.54 -0.39
N VAL A 169 7.76 -16.84 -0.69
CA VAL A 169 6.59 -17.72 -0.56
C VAL A 169 6.21 -18.01 0.90
N GLY A 170 7.05 -17.61 1.87
CA GLY A 170 6.76 -17.70 3.29
C GLY A 170 7.47 -18.80 4.04
N GLU A 171 8.34 -19.54 3.37
CA GLU A 171 9.17 -20.53 4.03
C GLU A 171 10.29 -19.86 4.85
N ASN A 172 10.81 -20.61 5.80
CA ASN A 172 12.05 -20.27 6.50
C ASN A 172 13.21 -21.09 5.91
N PRO A 173 13.95 -20.56 4.92
CA PRO A 173 14.97 -21.32 4.20
C PRO A 173 16.29 -21.48 4.95
N GLY A 174 16.24 -21.56 6.28
CA GLY A 174 17.43 -21.76 7.11
C GLY A 174 18.03 -20.47 7.64
N LEU A 175 17.18 -19.52 7.99
CA LEU A 175 17.59 -18.36 8.77
C LEU A 175 18.27 -18.85 10.04
N ARG A 176 19.58 -18.57 10.18
CA ARG A 176 20.42 -19.11 11.25
C ARG A 176 20.73 -18.05 12.31
N GLY A 177 20.87 -18.45 13.57
CA GLY A 177 21.45 -17.65 14.62
C GLY A 177 20.83 -16.28 14.78
N GLY A 178 21.57 -15.23 14.42
CA GLY A 178 21.10 -13.84 14.49
C GLY A 178 19.82 -13.59 13.69
N ASP A 179 19.62 -14.25 12.57
CA ASP A 179 18.41 -14.08 11.75
C ASP A 179 17.19 -14.72 12.39
N ALA A 180 17.35 -15.83 13.11
CA ALA A 180 16.28 -16.38 13.92
C ALA A 180 15.90 -15.44 15.08
N LYS A 181 16.88 -14.79 15.70
CA LYS A 181 16.64 -13.74 16.71
C LYS A 181 15.90 -12.55 16.14
N VAL A 182 16.21 -12.18 14.92
CA VAL A 182 15.61 -11.04 14.24
C VAL A 182 14.16 -11.29 13.87
N LEU A 183 13.79 -12.47 13.46
CA LEU A 183 12.41 -12.80 13.16
C LEU A 183 11.49 -12.65 14.38
N VAL A 184 12.04 -12.71 15.56
CA VAL A 184 11.29 -12.73 16.81
C VAL A 184 11.78 -11.68 17.80
N GLY A 185 13.07 -11.40 17.71
CA GLY A 185 13.73 -10.62 18.73
C GLY A 185 13.92 -9.18 18.31
N ASP A 186 12.96 -8.56 17.91
CA ASP A 186 12.94 -7.12 17.78
C ASP A 186 13.52 -6.35 19.00
N GLY A 187 14.30 -6.99 19.82
CA GLY A 187 14.95 -6.41 20.99
C GLY A 187 14.01 -5.95 22.09
N LEU A 188 12.70 -5.89 21.81
CA LEU A 188 11.70 -5.44 22.80
C LEU A 188 11.48 -6.46 23.92
N TYR A 189 11.76 -7.72 23.65
CA TYR A 189 11.44 -8.81 24.58
C TYR A 189 12.67 -9.56 25.07
N GLY A 190 13.87 -9.03 24.81
CA GLY A 190 15.12 -9.66 25.22
C GLY A 190 15.51 -10.88 24.38
N THR A 191 16.65 -11.46 24.69
CA THR A 191 17.11 -12.70 24.07
C THR A 191 16.21 -13.85 24.53
N ASN A 192 15.31 -14.30 23.66
CA ASN A 192 14.56 -15.51 23.93
C ASN A 192 15.47 -16.72 23.67
N PRO A 193 15.86 -17.49 24.69
CA PRO A 193 16.77 -18.62 24.53
C PRO A 193 16.19 -19.74 23.66
N TYR A 194 14.88 -19.74 23.43
CA TYR A 194 14.23 -20.75 22.57
C TYR A 194 14.43 -20.48 21.08
N LEU A 195 14.86 -19.28 20.69
CA LEU A 195 15.09 -18.91 19.30
C LEU A 195 16.51 -19.21 18.82
N GLU A 196 17.41 -19.49 19.73
CA GLU A 196 18.76 -19.96 19.40
C GLU A 196 18.77 -21.42 18.94
N SER A 197 17.72 -22.19 19.25
CA SER A 197 17.62 -23.56 18.78
C SER A 197 16.90 -23.58 17.43
N THR A 198 17.67 -23.78 16.39
CA THR A 198 17.18 -24.06 15.02
C THR A 198 16.25 -25.27 14.96
N GLU A 199 16.09 -26.01 16.05
CA GLU A 199 15.31 -27.24 16.12
C GLU A 199 13.81 -27.02 16.29
N ARG A 200 13.36 -25.86 16.78
CA ARG A 200 11.93 -25.58 17.02
C ARG A 200 11.21 -24.81 15.91
N MET A 201 11.93 -23.99 15.15
CA MET A 201 11.37 -23.29 13.99
C MET A 201 11.24 -24.17 12.72
N PRO A 202 12.09 -25.19 12.53
CA PRO A 202 12.15 -25.94 11.28
C PRO A 202 11.05 -26.97 11.07
N ALA A 203 10.27 -27.36 12.07
CA ALA A 203 9.29 -28.44 11.90
C ALA A 203 8.30 -28.18 10.76
N LEU A 204 8.05 -26.90 10.39
CA LEU A 204 7.20 -26.50 9.28
C LEU A 204 7.91 -25.68 8.21
N GLY A 205 9.15 -25.27 8.43
CA GLY A 205 9.88 -24.41 7.48
C GLY A 205 9.17 -23.07 7.18
N LEU A 206 8.34 -22.59 8.10
CA LEU A 206 7.49 -21.42 7.92
C LEU A 206 8.07 -20.20 8.64
N ARG A 207 8.04 -19.04 7.97
CA ARG A 207 8.40 -17.75 8.59
C ARG A 207 7.31 -17.29 9.55
N ALA A 208 7.68 -16.96 10.80
CA ALA A 208 6.76 -16.38 11.76
C ALA A 208 6.27 -14.99 11.30
N THR A 209 7.17 -14.14 10.84
CA THR A 209 6.89 -12.79 10.35
C THR A 209 6.66 -12.78 8.85
N ILE A 210 5.59 -13.44 8.42
CA ILE A 210 5.31 -13.65 6.99
C ILE A 210 4.88 -12.38 6.26
N HIS A 211 4.43 -11.38 6.99
CA HIS A 211 3.87 -10.15 6.45
C HIS A 211 4.79 -8.96 6.76
N GLY A 212 5.11 -8.15 5.75
CA GLY A 212 5.89 -6.94 5.93
C GLY A 212 5.07 -5.72 6.33
N ASP A 213 5.77 -4.67 6.67
CA ASP A 213 5.20 -3.42 7.10
C ASP A 213 4.33 -2.74 6.04
N ILE A 214 3.24 -2.11 6.48
CA ILE A 214 2.35 -1.27 5.68
C ILE A 214 2.51 0.17 6.20
N VAL A 215 3.45 0.93 5.64
CA VAL A 215 3.75 2.28 6.13
C VAL A 215 2.88 3.33 5.43
N HIS A 216 2.85 3.35 4.11
CA HIS A 216 2.17 4.37 3.33
C HIS A 216 1.09 3.82 2.39
N SER A 217 1.15 2.55 2.03
CA SER A 217 0.10 1.92 1.24
C SER A 217 -1.22 1.97 1.99
N ARG A 218 -2.26 2.44 1.32
CA ARG A 218 -3.62 2.47 1.86
C ARG A 218 -4.38 1.27 1.30
N PRO A 219 -4.99 0.45 2.14
CA PRO A 219 -5.86 -0.61 1.66
C PRO A 219 -6.99 -0.03 0.80
N LEU A 220 -7.15 -0.56 -0.40
CA LEU A 220 -8.22 -0.20 -1.34
C LEU A 220 -9.28 -1.28 -1.31
N THR A 221 -10.55 -0.92 -1.10
CA THR A 221 -11.68 -1.82 -1.22
C THR A 221 -12.36 -1.65 -2.57
N VAL A 222 -12.62 -2.75 -3.28
CA VAL A 222 -13.36 -2.75 -4.54
C VAL A 222 -14.58 -3.67 -4.36
N SER A 223 -15.78 -3.09 -4.50
CA SER A 223 -17.03 -3.86 -4.50
C SER A 223 -17.20 -4.58 -5.83
N TYR A 224 -17.61 -5.83 -5.75
CA TYR A 224 -17.99 -6.66 -6.92
C TYR A 224 -19.51 -6.75 -7.09
N GLY A 225 -20.29 -6.33 -6.10
CA GLY A 225 -21.74 -6.42 -6.08
C GLY A 225 -22.22 -6.98 -4.75
N SER A 226 -23.38 -7.61 -4.76
CA SER A 226 -23.99 -8.18 -3.56
C SER A 226 -23.93 -9.70 -3.57
N LYS A 227 -23.71 -10.29 -2.40
CA LYS A 227 -23.86 -11.71 -2.15
C LYS A 227 -25.35 -12.09 -2.10
N PRO A 228 -25.70 -13.39 -2.17
CA PRO A 228 -27.08 -13.85 -2.06
C PRO A 228 -27.79 -13.49 -0.76
N ASP A 229 -27.05 -13.29 0.32
CA ASP A 229 -27.54 -12.85 1.63
C ASP A 229 -27.71 -11.33 1.75
N GLY A 230 -27.36 -10.57 0.70
CA GLY A 230 -27.46 -9.11 0.63
C GLY A 230 -26.22 -8.37 1.13
N GLU A 231 -25.21 -9.06 1.66
CA GLU A 231 -23.95 -8.42 2.00
C GLU A 231 -23.15 -8.01 0.77
N THR A 232 -22.31 -6.99 0.91
CA THR A 232 -21.41 -6.56 -0.18
C THR A 232 -20.30 -7.57 -0.39
N LEU A 233 -20.13 -8.01 -1.64
CA LEU A 233 -18.97 -8.80 -2.04
C LEU A 233 -17.85 -7.86 -2.48
N PHE A 234 -16.74 -7.83 -1.77
CA PHE A 234 -15.60 -6.98 -2.13
C PHE A 234 -14.26 -7.68 -1.93
N ARG A 235 -13.20 -7.05 -2.43
CA ARG A 235 -11.81 -7.43 -2.24
C ARG A 235 -11.02 -6.25 -1.70
N VAL A 236 -9.97 -6.57 -0.95
CA VAL A 236 -9.04 -5.58 -0.40
C VAL A 236 -7.71 -5.71 -1.11
N PHE A 237 -7.22 -4.60 -1.66
CA PHE A 237 -5.94 -4.53 -2.37
C PHE A 237 -4.99 -3.61 -1.63
N TYR A 238 -3.75 -4.04 -1.43
CA TYR A 238 -2.74 -3.23 -0.76
C TYR A 238 -1.32 -3.72 -1.01
N GLY A 239 -0.36 -2.83 -0.86
CA GLY A 239 1.06 -3.15 -0.91
C GLY A 239 1.68 -3.24 0.47
N SER A 240 2.78 -3.93 0.58
CA SER A 240 3.60 -4.04 1.80
C SER A 240 5.08 -4.10 1.46
N ASN A 241 5.91 -3.82 2.46
CA ASN A 241 7.36 -3.72 2.28
C ASN A 241 8.10 -5.06 2.51
N ASP A 242 7.44 -6.18 2.27
CA ASP A 242 8.03 -7.52 2.12
C ASP A 242 8.17 -7.96 0.64
N GLY A 243 7.96 -7.01 -0.28
CA GLY A 243 8.13 -7.21 -1.71
C GLY A 243 6.85 -7.33 -2.51
N VAL A 244 5.70 -7.60 -1.89
CA VAL A 244 4.49 -7.98 -2.62
C VAL A 244 3.33 -7.00 -2.49
N TYR A 245 2.52 -6.94 -3.54
CA TYR A 245 1.20 -6.36 -3.61
C TYR A 245 0.16 -7.48 -3.53
N ARG A 246 -0.94 -7.30 -2.77
CA ARG A 246 -1.87 -8.38 -2.42
C ARG A 246 -3.31 -8.06 -2.76
N SER A 247 -4.06 -9.12 -3.11
CA SER A 247 -5.51 -9.19 -3.04
C SER A 247 -5.92 -10.09 -1.90
N LEU A 248 -6.81 -9.62 -1.05
CA LEU A 248 -7.26 -10.33 0.13
C LEU A 248 -8.78 -10.45 0.13
N ASN A 249 -9.26 -11.64 0.52
CA ASN A 249 -10.68 -11.89 0.79
C ASN A 249 -11.03 -11.37 2.21
N PRO A 250 -11.86 -10.34 2.32
CA PRO A 250 -12.16 -9.72 3.62
C PRO A 250 -13.07 -10.57 4.53
N ASP A 251 -13.72 -11.60 4.01
CA ASP A 251 -14.56 -12.48 4.82
C ASP A 251 -13.71 -13.48 5.62
N THR A 252 -12.58 -13.89 5.05
CA THR A 252 -11.71 -14.92 5.62
C THR A 252 -10.32 -14.41 6.03
N GLY A 253 -9.90 -13.25 5.54
CA GLY A 253 -8.54 -12.74 5.72
C GLY A 253 -7.49 -13.45 4.88
N THR A 254 -7.90 -14.38 4.00
CA THR A 254 -6.99 -15.14 3.15
C THR A 254 -6.49 -14.32 1.96
N GLU A 255 -5.25 -14.55 1.56
CA GLU A 255 -4.66 -13.99 0.35
C GLU A 255 -5.21 -14.73 -0.87
N ASP A 256 -5.91 -14.04 -1.79
CA ASP A 256 -6.36 -14.63 -3.05
C ASP A 256 -5.17 -14.78 -4.01
N TRP A 257 -4.37 -13.73 -4.13
CA TRP A 257 -3.13 -13.69 -4.89
C TRP A 257 -2.20 -12.58 -4.38
N ALA A 258 -0.92 -12.70 -4.69
CA ALA A 258 0.07 -11.66 -4.49
C ALA A 258 0.84 -11.42 -5.79
N PHE A 259 1.44 -10.25 -5.93
CA PHE A 259 2.29 -9.89 -7.07
C PHE A 259 3.59 -9.28 -6.57
N ILE A 260 4.73 -9.73 -7.10
CA ILE A 260 6.03 -9.12 -6.90
C ILE A 260 6.55 -8.57 -8.22
N ALA A 261 6.95 -7.31 -8.24
CA ALA A 261 7.54 -6.68 -9.41
C ALA A 261 8.98 -7.18 -9.61
N PRO A 262 9.42 -7.44 -10.86
CA PRO A 262 10.82 -7.80 -11.12
C PRO A 262 11.83 -6.77 -10.60
N GLU A 263 11.46 -5.51 -10.56
CA GLU A 263 12.25 -4.40 -10.03
C GLU A 263 12.54 -4.54 -8.53
N HIS A 264 11.76 -5.37 -7.83
CA HIS A 264 11.89 -5.60 -6.38
C HIS A 264 12.75 -6.80 -6.00
N TYR A 265 13.15 -7.65 -6.95
CA TYR A 265 13.89 -8.89 -6.64
C TYR A 265 15.19 -8.63 -5.87
N GLN A 266 15.93 -7.58 -6.24
CA GLN A 266 17.18 -7.25 -5.57
C GLN A 266 16.97 -6.86 -4.09
N GLY A 267 15.88 -6.16 -3.77
CA GLY A 267 15.56 -5.77 -2.39
C GLY A 267 15.22 -6.97 -1.49
N ILE A 268 14.76 -8.09 -2.06
CA ILE A 268 14.45 -9.31 -1.31
C ILE A 268 15.69 -9.91 -0.65
N GLU A 269 16.86 -9.81 -1.26
CA GLU A 269 18.11 -10.27 -0.65
C GLU A 269 18.35 -9.62 0.71
N ARG A 270 18.22 -8.30 0.78
CA ARG A 270 18.40 -7.56 2.04
C ARG A 270 17.32 -7.90 3.06
N GLN A 271 16.07 -8.07 2.62
CA GLN A 271 14.98 -8.53 3.48
C GLN A 271 15.25 -9.93 4.04
N TYR A 272 15.77 -10.84 3.22
CA TYR A 272 16.19 -12.18 3.64
C TYR A 272 17.34 -12.14 4.64
N ARG A 273 18.43 -11.42 4.30
CA ARG A 273 19.63 -11.32 5.14
C ARG A 273 19.42 -10.48 6.39
N ASN A 274 18.46 -9.58 6.38
CA ASN A 274 18.17 -8.58 7.41
C ASN A 274 19.39 -7.68 7.75
N THR A 275 20.22 -7.42 6.75
CA THR A 275 21.44 -6.63 6.84
C THR A 275 21.78 -6.09 5.44
N PRO A 276 22.47 -4.93 5.31
CA PRO A 276 22.92 -4.01 6.37
C PRO A 276 21.79 -3.23 7.04
N SER A 277 22.11 -2.61 8.17
CA SER A 277 21.18 -1.78 8.96
C SER A 277 20.60 -0.62 8.17
N VAL A 278 19.45 -0.12 8.60
CA VAL A 278 18.80 1.06 8.00
C VAL A 278 19.47 2.34 8.46
N ASN A 279 19.84 3.18 7.50
CA ASN A 279 20.21 4.57 7.73
C ASN A 279 18.96 5.45 7.55
N TYR A 280 18.52 6.09 8.63
CA TYR A 280 17.37 7.01 8.59
C TYR A 280 17.78 8.38 8.08
N PHE A 281 16.91 9.02 7.29
CA PHE A 281 17.09 10.39 6.86
C PHE A 281 17.21 11.34 8.06
N GLY A 282 18.06 12.35 7.96
CA GLY A 282 18.22 13.35 8.99
C GLY A 282 19.02 12.91 10.22
N LEU A 283 19.41 11.64 10.29
CA LEU A 283 20.38 11.21 11.29
C LEU A 283 21.79 11.48 10.74
N ASP A 284 22.55 12.25 11.50
CA ASP A 284 23.94 12.54 11.17
C ASP A 284 24.71 11.22 10.97
N ALA A 285 25.44 11.11 9.86
CA ALA A 285 26.33 9.98 9.62
C ALA A 285 27.32 9.75 10.78
N ALA A 286 27.63 10.82 11.53
CA ALA A 286 28.45 10.77 12.74
C ALA A 286 27.83 9.98 13.90
N LEU A 287 26.51 9.76 13.90
CA LEU A 287 25.81 8.96 14.92
C LEU A 287 25.64 7.50 14.50
N SER A 288 25.95 7.15 13.25
CA SER A 288 25.94 5.77 12.78
C SER A 288 27.29 5.12 13.08
N THR A 289 27.30 4.15 13.97
CA THR A 289 28.47 3.27 14.18
C THR A 289 28.60 2.22 13.08
N ASP A 290 27.59 2.08 12.23
CA ASP A 290 27.52 1.15 11.11
C ASP A 290 27.78 1.93 9.81
N ILE A 291 29.00 1.80 9.29
CA ILE A 291 29.46 2.46 8.06
C ILE A 291 28.79 1.90 6.80
N ASP A 292 28.22 0.71 6.89
CA ASP A 292 27.57 0.01 5.79
C ASP A 292 26.04 0.22 5.79
N ALA A 293 25.53 1.05 6.71
CA ALA A 293 24.09 1.30 6.80
C ALA A 293 23.54 1.96 5.52
N GLU A 294 22.44 1.43 5.00
CA GLU A 294 21.78 1.86 3.78
C GLU A 294 20.36 2.37 4.06
N LYS A 295 19.78 3.13 3.12
CA LYS A 295 18.37 3.55 3.19
C LYS A 295 17.47 2.31 3.26
N LYS A 296 16.32 2.40 3.97
CA LYS A 296 15.32 1.32 3.98
C LYS A 296 14.86 1.01 2.56
N ASP A 297 14.76 -0.30 2.24
CA ASP A 297 14.07 -0.75 1.03
C ASP A 297 12.57 -0.62 1.23
N TYR A 298 11.94 0.01 0.26
CA TYR A 298 10.49 0.02 0.11
C TYR A 298 10.13 -0.73 -1.18
N PHE A 299 8.90 -1.19 -1.25
CA PHE A 299 8.39 -1.98 -2.38
C PHE A 299 7.09 -1.37 -2.91
N PHE A 300 5.95 -2.00 -2.70
CA PHE A 300 4.66 -1.39 -3.02
C PHE A 300 4.17 -0.52 -1.85
N ASP A 301 4.88 0.56 -1.59
CA ASP A 301 4.64 1.47 -0.46
C ASP A 301 3.64 2.59 -0.80
N GLY A 302 3.23 2.71 -2.06
CA GLY A 302 2.28 3.71 -2.54
C GLY A 302 0.83 3.28 -2.41
N SER A 303 -0.07 4.25 -2.54
CA SER A 303 -1.50 3.99 -2.63
C SER A 303 -1.88 3.49 -4.02
N THR A 304 -3.03 2.85 -4.12
CA THR A 304 -3.51 2.27 -5.39
C THR A 304 -4.58 3.15 -6.00
N GLY A 305 -4.39 3.56 -7.25
CA GLY A 305 -5.43 4.17 -8.07
C GLY A 305 -6.45 3.12 -8.52
N VAL A 306 -7.68 3.53 -8.80
CA VAL A 306 -8.76 2.62 -9.17
C VAL A 306 -9.68 3.22 -10.23
N TYR A 307 -10.14 2.36 -11.12
CA TYR A 307 -11.25 2.62 -12.03
C TYR A 307 -12.26 1.47 -11.92
N THR A 308 -13.54 1.80 -11.75
CA THR A 308 -14.63 0.82 -11.66
C THR A 308 -15.82 1.25 -12.50
N LYS A 309 -16.45 0.27 -13.15
CA LYS A 309 -17.72 0.46 -13.86
C LYS A 309 -18.68 -0.64 -13.42
N TYR A 310 -19.88 -0.24 -13.06
CA TYR A 310 -20.94 -1.11 -12.57
C TYR A 310 -22.09 -1.20 -13.56
N ASN A 311 -22.82 -2.30 -13.55
CA ASN A 311 -24.09 -2.44 -14.26
C ASN A 311 -25.24 -1.79 -13.47
N ALA A 312 -26.45 -1.83 -14.02
CA ALA A 312 -27.65 -1.28 -13.39
C ALA A 312 -28.06 -2.00 -12.09
N TYR A 313 -27.51 -3.17 -11.82
CA TYR A 313 -27.74 -3.96 -10.60
C TYR A 313 -26.71 -3.72 -9.51
N GLY A 314 -25.71 -2.89 -9.79
CA GLY A 314 -24.61 -2.62 -8.86
C GLY A 314 -23.47 -3.66 -8.91
N ASP A 315 -23.48 -4.57 -9.88
CA ASP A 315 -22.38 -5.52 -10.06
C ASP A 315 -21.25 -4.90 -10.87
N LEU A 316 -20.02 -5.15 -10.44
CA LEU A 316 -18.82 -4.73 -11.17
C LEU A 316 -18.78 -5.42 -12.54
N THR A 317 -18.58 -4.64 -13.58
CA THR A 317 -18.41 -5.12 -14.96
C THR A 317 -16.99 -4.88 -15.47
N THR A 318 -16.37 -3.80 -15.03
CA THR A 318 -14.97 -3.47 -15.36
C THR A 318 -14.31 -2.89 -14.13
N GLY A 319 -13.13 -3.40 -13.80
CA GLY A 319 -12.31 -2.90 -12.71
C GLY A 319 -10.84 -2.91 -13.07
N PHE A 320 -10.17 -1.77 -12.92
CA PHE A 320 -8.72 -1.64 -13.08
C PHE A 320 -8.14 -1.07 -11.79
N ILE A 321 -6.97 -1.56 -11.41
CA ILE A 321 -6.21 -1.04 -10.28
C ILE A 321 -4.80 -0.66 -10.72
N PHE A 322 -4.27 0.40 -10.10
CA PHE A 322 -3.00 1.02 -10.48
C PHE A 322 -2.14 1.21 -9.22
N PRO A 323 -1.50 0.13 -8.72
CA PRO A 323 -0.60 0.23 -7.58
C PRO A 323 0.64 1.06 -7.92
N THR A 324 1.05 1.89 -6.98
CA THR A 324 2.25 2.69 -7.03
C THR A 324 3.28 2.19 -6.03
N MET A 325 4.54 2.52 -6.27
CA MET A 325 5.65 2.05 -5.44
C MET A 325 6.10 3.08 -4.39
N ARG A 326 5.75 4.36 -4.58
CA ARG A 326 6.25 5.46 -3.76
C ARG A 326 7.78 5.37 -3.63
N ARG A 327 8.33 5.22 -2.43
CA ARG A 327 9.77 5.06 -2.22
C ARG A 327 10.34 3.74 -2.76
N GLY A 328 9.49 2.77 -3.08
CA GLY A 328 9.88 1.48 -3.65
C GLY A 328 10.25 1.51 -5.13
N GLY A 329 10.01 2.62 -5.83
CA GLY A 329 10.42 2.68 -7.24
C GLY A 329 9.70 3.73 -8.06
N ARG A 330 10.05 3.71 -9.35
CA ARG A 330 9.60 4.65 -10.38
C ARG A 330 8.65 3.99 -11.38
N MET A 331 7.95 2.91 -10.97
CA MET A 331 7.02 2.18 -11.82
C MET A 331 5.58 2.31 -11.34
N VAL A 332 4.65 2.24 -12.25
CA VAL A 332 3.22 2.03 -12.03
C VAL A 332 2.80 0.81 -12.83
N TYR A 333 2.04 -0.07 -12.21
CA TYR A 333 1.44 -1.24 -12.86
C TYR A 333 -0.05 -1.02 -13.07
N GLY A 334 -0.59 -1.46 -14.20
CA GLY A 334 -2.03 -1.50 -14.46
C GLY A 334 -2.51 -2.95 -14.47
N PHE A 335 -3.46 -3.29 -13.61
CA PHE A 335 -4.07 -4.61 -13.56
C PHE A 335 -5.56 -4.53 -13.87
N ASP A 336 -6.04 -5.44 -14.70
CA ASP A 336 -7.47 -5.71 -14.90
C ASP A 336 -7.93 -6.73 -13.86
N ILE A 337 -8.83 -6.30 -12.99
CA ILE A 337 -9.49 -7.09 -11.95
C ILE A 337 -10.97 -7.31 -12.27
N SER A 338 -11.38 -7.07 -13.51
CA SER A 338 -12.76 -7.24 -13.95
C SER A 338 -13.23 -8.69 -13.71
N PRO A 339 -14.50 -8.90 -13.41
CA PRO A 339 -15.09 -10.24 -13.41
C PRO A 339 -14.88 -10.95 -14.74
N THR A 340 -14.74 -12.27 -14.71
CA THR A 340 -14.69 -13.08 -15.93
C THR A 340 -15.94 -12.84 -16.77
N ALA A 341 -15.80 -12.77 -18.07
CA ALA A 341 -16.91 -12.54 -19.00
C ALA A 341 -18.12 -13.48 -18.73
N GLY A 342 -19.31 -12.90 -18.62
CA GLY A 342 -20.54 -13.62 -18.25
C GLY A 342 -20.70 -13.93 -16.76
N ARG A 343 -19.78 -13.46 -15.90
CA ARG A 343 -19.80 -13.67 -14.45
C ARG A 343 -19.70 -12.34 -13.70
N ALA A 344 -20.49 -11.34 -14.12
CA ALA A 344 -20.54 -10.04 -13.44
C ALA A 344 -20.72 -10.24 -11.92
N GLY A 345 -20.04 -9.41 -11.15
CA GLY A 345 -20.08 -9.48 -9.70
C GLY A 345 -19.22 -10.59 -9.06
N ILE A 346 -18.47 -11.39 -9.82
CA ILE A 346 -17.59 -12.44 -9.26
C ILE A 346 -16.12 -12.05 -9.43
N PRO A 347 -15.34 -11.90 -8.34
CA PRO A 347 -13.92 -11.61 -8.43
C PRO A 347 -13.15 -12.65 -9.25
N PRO A 348 -12.18 -12.26 -10.09
CA PRO A 348 -11.32 -13.20 -10.77
C PRO A 348 -10.34 -13.86 -9.78
N ASN A 349 -9.91 -15.07 -10.08
CA ASN A 349 -8.93 -15.80 -9.25
C ASN A 349 -7.53 -15.14 -9.29
N SER A 350 -7.23 -14.41 -10.36
CA SER A 350 -6.00 -13.64 -10.53
C SER A 350 -6.25 -12.48 -11.48
N PRO A 351 -5.49 -11.38 -11.37
CA PRO A 351 -5.62 -10.25 -12.28
C PRO A 351 -5.01 -10.57 -13.64
N THR A 352 -5.29 -9.71 -14.62
CA THR A 352 -4.56 -9.67 -15.89
C THR A 352 -3.71 -8.40 -15.92
N LEU A 353 -2.46 -8.48 -16.36
CA LEU A 353 -1.64 -7.30 -16.56
C LEU A 353 -2.14 -6.52 -17.79
N LEU A 354 -2.47 -5.26 -17.59
CA LEU A 354 -2.75 -4.34 -18.69
C LEU A 354 -1.43 -3.79 -19.26
N TRP A 355 -0.62 -3.24 -18.38
CA TRP A 355 0.65 -2.59 -18.73
C TRP A 355 1.51 -2.32 -17.49
N LYS A 356 2.78 -1.94 -17.72
CA LYS A 356 3.65 -1.30 -16.74
C LYS A 356 4.31 -0.08 -17.36
N LEU A 357 4.42 1.01 -16.60
CA LEU A 357 4.93 2.30 -17.07
C LEU A 357 5.91 2.88 -16.05
N GLY A 358 6.93 3.56 -16.55
CA GLY A 358 7.93 4.23 -15.70
C GLY A 358 9.35 3.80 -16.03
N CYS A 359 10.22 3.84 -15.02
CA CYS A 359 11.63 3.48 -15.13
C CYS A 359 11.95 2.33 -14.15
N PRO A 360 12.51 1.21 -14.63
CA PRO A 360 12.81 0.06 -13.78
C PRO A 360 13.88 0.37 -12.73
N SER A 361 14.85 1.23 -13.09
CA SER A 361 15.89 1.66 -12.16
C SER A 361 15.44 2.87 -11.35
N SER A 362 15.64 2.82 -10.03
CA SER A 362 15.40 3.95 -9.14
C SER A 362 16.42 5.09 -9.33
N ALA A 363 17.63 4.76 -9.82
CA ALA A 363 18.75 5.68 -9.91
C ALA A 363 19.08 6.13 -11.34
N GLN A 364 18.69 5.40 -12.36
CA GLN A 364 19.10 5.61 -13.75
C GLN A 364 17.89 5.59 -14.70
N ASP A 365 18.02 6.29 -15.83
CA ASP A 365 16.99 6.31 -16.88
C ASP A 365 17.21 5.19 -17.92
N VAL A 366 17.61 3.99 -17.47
CA VAL A 366 17.82 2.84 -18.33
C VAL A 366 16.57 1.98 -18.37
N GLY A 367 16.09 1.66 -19.56
CA GLY A 367 14.92 0.80 -19.74
C GLY A 367 13.58 1.47 -19.41
N CYS A 368 13.54 2.79 -19.28
CA CYS A 368 12.28 3.52 -19.09
C CYS A 368 11.30 3.27 -20.23
N THR A 369 10.03 3.21 -19.92
CA THR A 369 8.97 3.27 -20.92
C THR A 369 9.11 4.57 -21.71
N PRO A 370 9.01 4.56 -23.04
CA PRO A 370 9.08 5.78 -23.86
C PRO A 370 8.12 6.86 -23.34
N GLY A 371 8.64 8.08 -23.15
CA GLY A 371 7.90 9.21 -22.58
C GLY A 371 7.85 9.26 -21.05
N PHE A 372 8.38 8.27 -20.32
CA PHE A 372 8.34 8.23 -18.85
C PHE A 372 9.70 8.41 -18.16
N SER A 373 10.72 8.89 -18.88
CA SER A 373 12.05 9.10 -18.28
C SER A 373 12.06 10.17 -17.18
N ASN A 374 11.08 11.09 -17.19
CA ASN A 374 10.93 12.14 -16.18
C ASN A 374 10.11 11.69 -14.94
N VAL A 375 9.53 10.49 -14.94
CA VAL A 375 8.84 10.01 -13.75
C VAL A 375 9.85 9.80 -12.61
N GLY A 376 9.51 10.29 -11.43
CA GLY A 376 10.23 10.04 -10.18
C GLY A 376 9.68 8.82 -9.44
N GLN A 377 9.97 8.71 -8.16
CA GLN A 377 9.30 7.75 -7.29
C GLN A 377 7.80 8.02 -7.31
N THR A 378 6.99 6.99 -7.52
CA THR A 378 5.55 7.12 -7.82
C THR A 378 4.71 7.39 -6.57
N TRP A 379 4.79 8.64 -6.07
CA TRP A 379 4.09 9.06 -4.84
C TRP A 379 2.65 9.46 -5.08
N SER A 380 2.38 10.10 -6.23
CA SER A 380 1.03 10.53 -6.60
C SER A 380 0.15 9.31 -6.86
N THR A 381 -0.93 9.15 -6.10
CA THR A 381 -1.92 8.12 -6.37
C THR A 381 -2.62 8.45 -7.70
N PRO A 382 -2.65 7.52 -8.67
CA PRO A 382 -3.35 7.76 -9.93
C PRO A 382 -4.85 7.97 -9.71
N VAL A 383 -5.41 8.99 -10.37
CA VAL A 383 -6.84 9.24 -10.44
C VAL A 383 -7.33 8.99 -11.85
N VAL A 384 -8.58 8.55 -12.00
CA VAL A 384 -9.13 8.18 -13.31
C VAL A 384 -10.45 8.89 -13.54
N GLY A 385 -10.61 9.44 -14.75
CA GLY A 385 -11.84 10.07 -15.19
C GLY A 385 -12.03 9.96 -16.69
N TYR A 386 -13.18 10.40 -17.18
CA TYR A 386 -13.45 10.52 -18.59
C TYR A 386 -13.20 11.96 -19.04
N ILE A 387 -12.65 12.12 -20.24
CA ILE A 387 -12.39 13.43 -20.86
C ILE A 387 -13.07 13.42 -22.22
N GLU A 388 -14.04 14.32 -22.45
CA GLU A 388 -14.85 14.35 -23.66
C GLU A 388 -13.99 14.50 -24.92
N GLY A 389 -12.95 15.34 -24.88
CA GLY A 389 -12.01 15.56 -25.97
C GLY A 389 -11.08 14.39 -26.32
N TYR A 390 -11.16 13.27 -25.58
CA TYR A 390 -10.41 12.05 -25.85
C TYR A 390 -11.34 10.89 -26.18
N GLN A 391 -11.25 10.37 -27.43
CA GLN A 391 -12.06 9.25 -27.90
C GLN A 391 -13.57 9.46 -27.67
N GLU A 392 -14.06 10.68 -27.83
CA GLU A 392 -15.45 11.06 -27.59
C GLU A 392 -15.95 10.70 -26.17
N GLY A 393 -15.04 10.82 -25.18
CA GLY A 393 -15.35 10.48 -23.79
C GLY A 393 -15.61 8.99 -23.51
N SER A 394 -15.28 8.09 -24.43
CA SER A 394 -15.60 6.66 -24.28
C SER A 394 -14.54 5.85 -23.53
N ARG A 395 -13.33 6.41 -23.33
CA ARG A 395 -12.21 5.73 -22.71
C ARG A 395 -11.76 6.44 -21.42
N PRO A 396 -11.52 5.68 -20.34
CA PRO A 396 -11.02 6.26 -19.10
C PRO A 396 -9.57 6.71 -19.25
N VAL A 397 -9.25 7.88 -18.73
CA VAL A 397 -7.92 8.46 -18.69
C VAL A 397 -7.40 8.44 -17.26
N LEU A 398 -6.23 7.86 -17.09
CA LEU A 398 -5.49 7.89 -15.84
C LEU A 398 -4.64 9.16 -15.80
N MET A 399 -4.68 9.88 -14.70
CA MET A 399 -3.93 11.11 -14.46
C MET A 399 -3.12 10.97 -13.19
N MET A 400 -1.84 11.35 -13.22
CA MET A 400 -0.98 11.30 -12.04
C MET A 400 0.11 12.37 -12.08
N GLY A 401 0.55 12.81 -10.90
CA GLY A 401 1.75 13.62 -10.78
C GLY A 401 3.01 12.79 -11.04
N GLY A 402 4.06 13.43 -11.48
CA GLY A 402 5.32 12.77 -11.84
C GLY A 402 6.09 12.15 -10.67
N GLY A 403 5.70 12.45 -9.43
CA GLY A 403 6.26 11.80 -8.23
C GLY A 403 7.43 12.57 -7.59
N TRP A 404 8.26 11.88 -6.82
CA TRP A 404 9.34 12.45 -6.01
C TRP A 404 10.72 12.04 -6.53
N ASP A 405 11.67 12.95 -6.47
CA ASP A 405 13.08 12.62 -6.71
C ASP A 405 13.83 12.44 -5.39
N SER A 406 14.52 11.31 -5.24
CA SER A 406 15.29 11.00 -4.03
C SER A 406 16.47 11.97 -3.79
N CYS A 407 16.89 12.73 -4.78
CA CYS A 407 17.87 13.82 -4.59
C CYS A 407 17.36 14.94 -3.68
N LEU A 408 16.04 15.03 -3.49
CA LEU A 408 15.37 15.98 -2.61
C LEU A 408 15.26 15.49 -1.16
N ASP A 409 15.70 14.28 -0.86
CA ASP A 409 15.73 13.71 0.49
C ASP A 409 16.89 14.28 1.31
N VAL A 410 16.89 15.59 1.51
CA VAL A 410 17.90 16.33 2.29
C VAL A 410 17.21 17.29 3.23
N ASP A 411 17.78 17.47 4.42
CA ASP A 411 17.24 18.38 5.45
C ASP A 411 17.55 19.87 5.18
N SER A 412 18.29 20.18 4.13
CA SER A 412 18.59 21.57 3.77
C SER A 412 17.49 22.15 2.88
N ALA A 413 17.21 23.45 3.07
CA ALA A 413 16.32 24.21 2.19
C ALA A 413 16.84 24.33 0.74
N ALA A 414 18.10 23.96 0.50
CA ALA A 414 18.69 23.94 -0.82
C ALA A 414 18.40 22.58 -1.48
N TYR A 415 17.85 22.62 -2.69
CA TYR A 415 17.71 21.43 -3.54
C TYR A 415 19.10 20.87 -3.84
N ALA A 416 19.34 19.61 -3.46
CA ALA A 416 20.62 18.93 -3.66
C ALA A 416 20.69 18.17 -5.00
N CYS A 417 19.74 18.35 -5.89
CA CYS A 417 19.76 17.71 -7.20
C CYS A 417 20.83 18.33 -8.11
N SER A 418 21.68 17.50 -8.68
CA SER A 418 22.60 17.90 -9.74
C SER A 418 21.84 17.91 -11.08
N GLY A 419 21.05 18.96 -11.34
CA GLY A 419 20.19 19.07 -12.52
C GLY A 419 18.72 19.21 -12.17
N THR A 420 17.85 19.03 -13.17
CA THR A 420 16.39 19.08 -12.99
C THR A 420 15.93 17.84 -12.24
N ALA A 421 15.22 18.03 -11.13
CA ALA A 421 14.63 16.93 -10.38
C ALA A 421 13.60 16.17 -11.23
N LYS A 422 13.53 14.86 -11.04
CA LYS A 422 12.47 14.02 -11.64
C LYS A 422 11.11 14.34 -11.01
N GLY A 423 10.07 14.01 -11.73
CA GLY A 423 8.70 14.15 -11.22
C GLY A 423 8.06 15.52 -11.45
N ASN A 424 8.75 16.45 -12.09
CA ASN A 424 8.24 17.79 -12.42
C ASN A 424 7.31 17.79 -13.64
N SER A 425 6.36 16.88 -13.65
CA SER A 425 5.37 16.70 -14.71
C SER A 425 4.05 16.16 -14.17
N ILE A 426 3.02 16.25 -15.01
CA ILE A 426 1.74 15.58 -14.86
C ILE A 426 1.54 14.71 -16.08
N PHE A 427 1.24 13.43 -15.88
CA PHE A 427 1.05 12.44 -16.92
C PHE A 427 -0.42 12.14 -17.13
N PHE A 428 -0.84 12.09 -18.38
CA PHE A 428 -2.16 11.62 -18.82
C PHE A 428 -1.95 10.36 -19.65
N VAL A 429 -2.61 9.28 -19.28
CA VAL A 429 -2.41 7.94 -19.84
C VAL A 429 -3.77 7.31 -20.12
N ASP A 430 -3.94 6.66 -21.25
CA ASP A 430 -5.10 5.80 -21.46
C ASP A 430 -5.08 4.67 -20.44
N ALA A 431 -6.07 4.62 -19.55
CA ALA A 431 -6.07 3.72 -18.40
C ALA A 431 -6.06 2.23 -18.80
N ARG A 432 -6.55 1.88 -19.99
CA ARG A 432 -6.63 0.50 -20.46
C ARG A 432 -5.40 0.06 -21.25
N SER A 433 -4.88 0.93 -22.15
CA SER A 433 -3.76 0.55 -23.01
C SER A 433 -2.39 0.93 -22.47
N GLY A 434 -2.32 1.88 -21.52
CA GLY A 434 -1.06 2.45 -21.05
C GLY A 434 -0.43 3.46 -22.03
N GLU A 435 -1.15 3.88 -23.05
CA GLU A 435 -0.68 4.89 -24.01
C GLU A 435 -0.52 6.24 -23.32
N LEU A 436 0.66 6.86 -23.48
CA LEU A 436 0.90 8.22 -23.01
C LEU A 436 0.15 9.21 -23.91
N LEU A 437 -0.79 9.94 -23.32
CA LEU A 437 -1.60 10.94 -24.02
C LEU A 437 -0.97 12.32 -23.95
N ALA A 438 -0.47 12.70 -22.77
CA ALA A 438 0.22 13.97 -22.57
C ALA A 438 1.16 13.90 -21.37
N GLU A 439 2.27 14.62 -21.45
CA GLU A 439 3.13 15.00 -20.34
C GLU A 439 3.15 16.53 -20.25
N LEU A 440 2.67 17.07 -19.15
CA LEU A 440 2.59 18.51 -18.92
C LEU A 440 3.57 18.92 -17.83
N ALA A 441 4.54 19.77 -18.18
CA ALA A 441 5.63 20.16 -17.27
C ALA A 441 5.15 21.08 -16.14
N THR A 442 5.75 20.90 -14.96
CA THR A 442 5.63 21.77 -13.79
C THR A 442 7.00 22.29 -13.38
N ASP A 443 7.07 23.26 -12.50
CA ASP A 443 8.37 23.83 -12.07
C ASP A 443 9.11 22.92 -11.09
N ALA A 444 8.35 22.05 -10.37
CA ALA A 444 8.88 21.12 -9.36
C ALA A 444 8.07 19.83 -9.32
N PRO A 445 8.57 18.78 -8.62
CA PRO A 445 7.89 17.50 -8.50
C PRO A 445 6.44 17.59 -7.99
N VAL A 446 5.54 16.86 -8.65
CA VAL A 446 4.13 16.73 -8.26
C VAL A 446 3.95 15.39 -7.55
N VAL A 447 3.87 15.42 -6.22
CA VAL A 447 3.85 14.22 -5.36
C VAL A 447 2.46 13.90 -4.81
N ALA A 448 1.61 14.91 -4.74
CA ALA A 448 0.24 14.76 -4.27
C ALA A 448 -0.66 14.15 -5.34
N GLU A 449 -1.79 13.62 -4.92
CA GLU A 449 -2.88 13.26 -5.83
C GLU A 449 -3.37 14.52 -6.55
N LEU A 450 -3.86 14.35 -7.77
CA LEU A 450 -4.50 15.40 -8.53
C LEU A 450 -5.97 15.54 -8.10
N GLU A 451 -6.51 16.74 -8.19
CA GLU A 451 -7.94 16.99 -8.00
C GLU A 451 -8.61 17.19 -9.36
N LEU A 452 -9.70 16.48 -9.55
CA LEU A 452 -10.50 16.50 -10.79
C LEU A 452 -11.74 17.36 -10.57
N LEU A 453 -12.09 18.17 -11.54
CA LEU A 453 -13.29 18.99 -11.52
C LEU A 453 -14.08 18.82 -12.83
N ASP A 454 -15.31 18.34 -12.70
CA ASP A 454 -16.39 18.40 -13.65
C ASP A 454 -17.26 19.59 -13.22
N ILE A 455 -17.23 20.71 -13.99
CA ILE A 455 -17.82 21.97 -13.57
C ILE A 455 -19.29 22.10 -13.98
N ASP A 456 -19.70 21.41 -15.02
CA ASP A 456 -21.09 21.44 -15.53
C ASP A 456 -21.87 20.14 -15.27
N PHE A 457 -21.23 19.19 -14.59
CA PHE A 457 -21.80 17.92 -14.13
C PHE A 457 -22.30 17.01 -15.26
N ASP A 458 -21.61 17.03 -16.38
CA ASP A 458 -21.91 16.17 -17.53
C ASP A 458 -21.26 14.78 -17.47
N GLY A 459 -20.39 14.56 -16.46
CA GLY A 459 -19.66 13.32 -16.23
C GLY A 459 -18.27 13.29 -16.87
N TYR A 460 -17.84 14.36 -17.52
CA TYR A 460 -16.50 14.52 -18.07
C TYR A 460 -15.67 15.49 -17.23
N ILE A 461 -14.38 15.25 -17.16
CA ILE A 461 -13.46 16.11 -16.41
C ILE A 461 -13.07 17.32 -17.28
N ASP A 462 -13.36 18.51 -16.77
CA ASP A 462 -13.07 19.79 -17.41
C ASP A 462 -11.71 20.35 -17.04
N PHE A 463 -11.41 20.25 -15.73
CA PHE A 463 -10.18 20.81 -15.17
C PHE A 463 -9.51 19.80 -14.22
N VAL A 464 -8.18 19.86 -14.20
CA VAL A 464 -7.37 19.12 -13.23
C VAL A 464 -6.52 20.12 -12.48
N TYR A 465 -6.45 19.96 -11.16
CA TYR A 465 -5.63 20.79 -10.30
C TYR A 465 -4.50 19.98 -9.68
N ALA A 466 -3.32 20.58 -9.66
CA ALA A 466 -2.11 19.98 -9.12
C ALA A 466 -1.35 20.98 -8.28
N ALA A 467 -0.67 20.48 -7.26
CA ALA A 467 0.26 21.27 -6.46
C ALA A 467 1.66 20.64 -6.49
N ASP A 468 2.70 21.44 -6.64
CA ASP A 468 4.07 20.96 -6.68
C ASP A 468 4.81 21.13 -5.34
N ALA A 469 5.94 20.45 -5.21
CA ALA A 469 6.77 20.46 -4.02
C ALA A 469 7.53 21.80 -3.78
N ALA A 470 7.42 22.77 -4.68
CA ALA A 470 7.99 24.11 -4.51
C ALA A 470 6.92 25.18 -4.21
N GLY A 471 5.68 24.78 -3.96
CA GLY A 471 4.59 25.68 -3.61
C GLY A 471 3.84 26.25 -4.81
N GLY A 472 3.99 25.68 -6.00
CA GLY A 472 3.21 26.01 -7.18
C GLY A 472 1.85 25.34 -7.18
N LEU A 473 0.83 26.06 -7.63
CA LEU A 473 -0.51 25.54 -7.88
C LEU A 473 -0.83 25.68 -9.37
N TYR A 474 -1.27 24.61 -9.99
CA TYR A 474 -1.52 24.52 -11.41
C TYR A 474 -2.96 24.15 -11.69
N ARG A 475 -3.50 24.68 -12.79
CA ARG A 475 -4.74 24.23 -13.43
C ARG A 475 -4.42 23.71 -14.83
N ILE A 476 -4.85 22.52 -15.11
CA ILE A 476 -4.86 21.93 -16.44
C ILE A 476 -6.27 22.11 -17.00
N SER A 477 -6.38 22.65 -18.21
CA SER A 477 -7.65 22.86 -18.88
C SER A 477 -7.80 21.80 -19.98
N LEU A 478 -8.86 21.03 -19.88
CA LEU A 478 -9.27 19.99 -20.85
C LEU A 478 -10.43 20.49 -21.70
N THR A 479 -11.04 21.59 -21.27
CA THR A 479 -12.16 22.27 -21.93
C THR A 479 -11.94 23.78 -21.99
N GLN A 480 -12.74 24.47 -22.77
CA GLN A 480 -12.90 25.92 -22.78
C GLN A 480 -14.26 26.30 -22.20
N LEU A 481 -14.27 27.32 -21.35
CA LEU A 481 -15.49 28.01 -20.95
C LEU A 481 -15.79 29.09 -22.00
N PRO A 482 -16.90 29.01 -22.77
CA PRO A 482 -17.19 29.96 -23.83
C PRO A 482 -17.53 31.38 -23.38
N GLY A 483 -17.58 31.61 -22.04
CA GLY A 483 -17.79 32.93 -21.43
C GLY A 483 -17.92 32.82 -19.91
N ALA A 484 -17.86 33.96 -19.21
CA ALA A 484 -17.88 34.00 -17.72
C ALA A 484 -19.19 33.50 -17.08
N GLN A 485 -20.23 33.24 -17.86
CA GLN A 485 -21.53 32.72 -17.40
C GLN A 485 -21.96 31.47 -18.19
N ALA A 486 -21.02 30.79 -18.84
CA ALA A 486 -21.34 29.58 -19.58
C ALA A 486 -21.77 28.46 -18.65
N THR A 487 -22.88 27.84 -18.97
CA THR A 487 -23.44 26.69 -18.26
C THR A 487 -23.00 25.36 -18.86
N SER A 488 -22.24 25.40 -19.92
CA SER A 488 -21.64 24.22 -20.58
C SER A 488 -20.23 24.53 -21.04
N THR A 489 -19.39 23.52 -21.10
CA THR A 489 -18.01 23.58 -21.53
C THR A 489 -17.91 23.25 -23.04
N VAL A 490 -16.76 23.54 -23.63
CA VAL A 490 -16.40 23.09 -25.00
C VAL A 490 -15.14 22.25 -24.88
N PRO A 491 -15.19 20.97 -25.24
CA PRO A 491 -14.06 20.09 -25.10
C PRO A 491 -12.87 20.51 -25.96
N LEU A 492 -11.67 20.45 -25.41
CA LEU A 492 -10.43 20.62 -26.16
C LEU A 492 -9.97 19.25 -26.67
N THR A 493 -9.49 19.21 -27.88
CA THR A 493 -8.78 18.03 -28.38
C THR A 493 -7.53 17.76 -27.55
N GLN A 494 -7.09 16.52 -27.46
CA GLN A 494 -5.92 16.11 -26.69
C GLN A 494 -4.68 17.00 -26.95
N SER A 495 -4.43 17.37 -28.20
CA SER A 495 -3.29 18.22 -28.57
C SER A 495 -3.43 19.70 -28.13
N ALA A 496 -4.62 20.09 -27.66
CA ALA A 496 -4.91 21.44 -27.20
C ALA A 496 -5.01 21.55 -25.68
N TRP A 497 -4.83 20.44 -24.94
CA TRP A 497 -4.78 20.50 -23.48
C TRP A 497 -3.59 21.33 -23.02
N PHE A 498 -3.79 22.16 -22.02
CA PHE A 498 -2.73 23.05 -21.56
C PHE A 498 -2.73 23.21 -20.03
N ILE A 499 -1.55 23.47 -19.50
CA ILE A 499 -1.30 23.72 -18.08
C ILE A 499 -0.99 25.20 -17.84
N LYS A 500 -1.52 25.74 -16.75
CA LYS A 500 -1.22 27.10 -16.30
C LYS A 500 -0.94 27.11 -14.80
N LYS A 501 0.19 27.69 -14.40
CA LYS A 501 0.45 28.03 -13.00
C LYS A 501 -0.46 29.19 -12.60
N ILE A 502 -1.37 28.96 -11.65
CA ILE A 502 -2.41 29.91 -11.24
C ILE A 502 -2.08 30.63 -9.95
N ALA A 503 -1.24 30.00 -9.11
CA ALA A 503 -0.75 30.59 -7.85
C ALA A 503 0.60 30.00 -7.46
N SER A 504 1.29 30.70 -6.57
CA SER A 504 2.48 30.19 -5.88
C SER A 504 2.60 30.81 -4.50
N VAL A 505 3.16 30.04 -3.55
CA VAL A 505 3.48 30.56 -2.22
C VAL A 505 4.88 31.19 -2.28
N ALA A 506 4.98 32.43 -1.80
CA ALA A 506 6.20 33.22 -1.87
C ALA A 506 7.38 32.69 -1.01
N ASN A 507 7.14 31.70 -0.16
CA ASN A 507 8.15 31.13 0.73
C ASN A 507 8.59 29.75 0.24
N SER A 508 9.81 29.64 -0.25
CA SER A 508 10.43 28.42 -0.81
C SER A 508 10.59 27.26 0.21
N SER A 509 10.31 27.48 1.50
CA SER A 509 10.38 26.43 2.52
C SER A 509 9.10 25.60 2.64
N ARG A 510 7.99 26.02 2.02
CA ARG A 510 6.72 25.29 2.06
C ARG A 510 6.60 24.35 0.87
N ARG A 511 6.32 23.09 1.17
CA ARG A 511 6.10 22.04 0.18
C ARG A 511 4.64 21.59 0.23
N PHE A 512 3.98 21.53 -0.92
CA PHE A 512 2.65 20.93 -1.00
C PHE A 512 2.77 19.42 -1.23
N MET A 513 2.39 18.67 -0.21
CA MET A 513 2.45 17.21 -0.19
C MET A 513 1.06 16.58 -0.15
N SER A 514 0.03 17.40 -0.12
CA SER A 514 -1.38 16.98 -0.03
C SER A 514 -2.16 17.42 -1.26
N ARG A 515 -3.17 16.65 -1.62
CA ARG A 515 -4.09 16.94 -2.71
C ARG A 515 -4.77 18.30 -2.49
N PRO A 516 -4.86 19.16 -3.52
CA PRO A 516 -5.75 20.32 -3.47
C PRO A 516 -7.19 19.84 -3.27
N VAL A 517 -7.99 20.60 -2.54
CA VAL A 517 -9.43 20.40 -2.46
C VAL A 517 -10.09 21.55 -3.20
N VAL A 518 -10.89 21.21 -4.20
CA VAL A 518 -11.54 22.18 -5.08
C VAL A 518 -13.05 22.12 -4.88
N GLY A 519 -13.67 23.28 -4.71
CA GLY A 519 -15.11 23.45 -4.66
C GLY A 519 -15.55 24.55 -5.63
N ALA A 520 -16.68 24.37 -6.28
CA ALA A 520 -17.30 25.37 -7.14
C ALA A 520 -18.59 25.91 -6.50
N LEU A 521 -18.78 27.21 -6.55
CA LEU A 521 -20.03 27.87 -6.15
C LEU A 521 -20.41 28.90 -7.21
N GLY A 522 -21.37 28.58 -8.05
CA GLY A 522 -21.67 29.35 -9.25
C GLY A 522 -20.46 29.35 -10.20
N SER A 523 -20.01 30.54 -10.60
CA SER A 523 -18.82 30.73 -11.45
C SER A 523 -17.49 30.74 -10.69
N ASP A 524 -17.54 30.73 -9.36
CA ASP A 524 -16.34 30.86 -8.52
C ASP A 524 -15.80 29.48 -8.12
N VAL A 525 -14.50 29.32 -8.26
CA VAL A 525 -13.78 28.11 -7.87
C VAL A 525 -12.90 28.42 -6.65
N PHE A 526 -13.12 27.71 -5.57
CA PHE A 526 -12.36 27.82 -4.32
C PHE A 526 -11.40 26.66 -4.21
N ILE A 527 -10.14 26.95 -3.86
CA ILE A 527 -9.10 25.93 -3.74
C ILE A 527 -8.49 26.02 -2.35
N THR A 528 -8.51 24.91 -1.62
CA THR A 528 -7.87 24.78 -0.31
C THR A 528 -6.65 23.87 -0.43
N LEU A 529 -5.53 24.32 0.14
CA LEU A 529 -4.27 23.58 0.15
C LEU A 529 -3.77 23.42 1.58
N GLY A 530 -3.33 22.21 1.93
CA GLY A 530 -2.54 21.94 3.12
C GLY A 530 -1.03 22.06 2.83
N SER A 531 -0.29 22.70 3.74
CA SER A 531 1.18 22.83 3.63
C SER A 531 1.87 22.30 4.88
#